data_b17f3af80b1565c0286638e32089416d
#
_entry.id   b17f3af80b1565c0286638e32089416d
#
_cell.length_a   1.000
_cell.length_b   1.000
_cell.length_c   1.000
_cell.angle_alpha   90.00
_cell.angle_beta   90.00
_cell.angle_gamma   90.00
#
_symmetry.space_group_name_H-M   'P 1'
#
loop_
_entity.id
_entity.type
_entity.pdbx_description
1 polymer ?
#
loop_
_entity_poly.entity_id
_entity_poly.type
_entity_poly.pdbx_seq_one_letter_code
_entity_poly.pdbx_strand_id
1 'polypeptide(L)'
;MKLLWVGVVIQLVFGKLVNGFLDFNGTELSDMESYEFGVSKATDNPVMVGLTLIQSAGTKGAVCLDGTLPGYHLHRGYGSGANSWLIQLEGGGWCNNVRTCVYRKKTRHGSSTYMEKQIPFTGILSDKAEENPDFFNWNRIKLRYCDGASFSGDSEDKAAELQFRGQRIWLAAMEDLMSKGMHNAKQALLSGCSAGGLASILHCDEFRNLFPSTTKVKCLSDAGLFLDVVDVSGGRTLRNMYHGVVGLQGVQDSLPRICTNHLDPTSCFFPQNLIGNIRTPLFILNAAYDSWQIQSSIAPPLADPHGFWHDCRLNHAKCSPVQIRFLQGFRNQMLNAIKGFAMSKQNGLFINSCFAHCQTERQDTWFADDSPVLRNKPIAIAVGDWYFDRSDVKAIDCPYPCDKTCHNLVFK
;
A
#
# COMPACT_ATOMS: atom_id res chain seq x y z
N MET A 1 32.47 24.67 50.84
CA MET A 1 31.51 23.54 50.81
C MET A 1 30.12 23.89 50.21
N LYS A 2 30.00 24.94 49.38
CA LYS A 2 28.73 25.32 48.68
C LYS A 2 28.79 25.28 47.16
N LEU A 3 29.96 25.02 46.55
CA LEU A 3 30.08 24.94 45.06
C LEU A 3 29.94 23.51 44.49
N LEU A 4 30.00 22.46 45.31
CA LEU A 4 29.85 21.07 44.82
C LEU A 4 28.38 20.62 44.61
N TRP A 5 27.40 21.31 45.19
CA TRP A 5 25.99 20.93 45.08
C TRP A 5 25.29 21.48 43.82
N VAL A 6 25.78 22.56 43.24
CA VAL A 6 25.19 23.16 42.03
C VAL A 6 25.56 22.35 40.78
N GLY A 7 26.75 21.74 40.74
CA GLY A 7 27.18 20.91 39.62
C GLY A 7 26.38 19.60 39.47
N VAL A 8 26.00 18.98 40.60
CA VAL A 8 25.26 17.71 40.61
C VAL A 8 23.79 17.90 40.24
N VAL A 9 23.20 19.05 40.62
CA VAL A 9 21.78 19.33 40.24
C VAL A 9 21.67 19.68 38.77
N ILE A 10 22.65 20.37 38.18
CA ILE A 10 22.66 20.69 36.74
C ILE A 10 22.88 19.41 35.91
N GLN A 11 23.71 18.47 36.34
CA GLN A 11 23.85 17.19 35.64
C GLN A 11 22.63 16.28 35.73
N LEU A 12 21.89 16.32 36.87
CA LEU A 12 20.65 15.55 37.01
C LEU A 12 19.49 16.15 36.23
N VAL A 13 19.44 17.47 36.02
CA VAL A 13 18.40 18.11 35.19
C VAL A 13 18.69 17.96 33.70
N PHE A 14 19.98 18.07 33.29
CA PHE A 14 20.34 17.79 31.89
C PHE A 14 20.24 16.29 31.53
N GLY A 15 20.54 15.38 32.45
CA GLY A 15 20.39 13.93 32.27
C GLY A 15 18.91 13.50 32.11
N LYS A 16 17.97 14.21 32.74
CA LYS A 16 16.53 13.95 32.55
C LYS A 16 15.95 14.62 31.31
N LEU A 17 16.52 15.69 30.79
CA LEU A 17 16.10 16.37 29.56
C LEU A 17 16.59 15.66 28.29
N VAL A 18 17.66 14.88 28.34
CA VAL A 18 18.19 14.11 27.20
C VAL A 18 17.54 12.72 27.10
N ASN A 19 17.01 12.16 28.19
CA ASN A 19 16.32 10.88 28.20
C ASN A 19 14.78 10.99 27.95
N GLY A 20 14.24 12.20 27.78
CA GLY A 20 12.84 12.45 27.45
C GLY A 20 12.54 12.57 25.95
N PHE A 21 13.52 12.34 25.10
CA PHE A 21 13.34 12.35 23.65
C PHE A 21 13.25 10.90 23.13
N LEU A 22 12.01 10.47 22.88
CA LEU A 22 11.63 9.42 21.95
C LEU A 22 11.81 7.95 22.39
N ASP A 23 10.90 7.45 23.20
CA ASP A 23 10.40 6.11 22.98
C ASP A 23 9.33 6.15 21.87
N PHE A 24 9.78 6.12 20.63
CA PHE A 24 8.98 5.67 19.51
C PHE A 24 9.00 4.14 19.60
N ASN A 25 8.00 3.57 20.26
CA ASN A 25 7.83 2.12 20.30
C ASN A 25 7.59 1.64 18.85
N GLY A 26 8.59 0.99 18.26
CA GLY A 26 8.45 0.27 16.99
C GLY A 26 7.39 -0.85 17.03
N THR A 27 6.85 -1.16 18.19
CA THR A 27 5.74 -2.07 18.43
C THR A 27 4.40 -1.55 17.87
N GLU A 28 4.12 -0.24 17.88
CA GLU A 28 2.83 0.26 17.35
C GLU A 28 2.72 0.13 15.82
N LEU A 29 3.83 0.18 15.07
CA LEU A 29 3.81 -0.08 13.62
C LEU A 29 3.71 -1.57 13.28
N SER A 30 4.30 -2.45 14.09
CA SER A 30 4.21 -3.90 13.92
C SER A 30 2.83 -4.42 14.30
N ASP A 31 2.19 -3.82 15.30
CA ASP A 31 0.86 -4.22 15.76
C ASP A 31 -0.23 -3.82 14.75
N MET A 32 -0.09 -2.67 14.03
CA MET A 32 -1.00 -2.34 12.94
C MET A 32 -0.89 -3.29 11.74
N GLU A 33 0.30 -3.82 11.46
CA GLU A 33 0.50 -4.83 10.40
C GLU A 33 -0.09 -6.20 10.77
N SER A 34 -0.10 -6.58 12.07
CA SER A 34 -0.68 -7.84 12.53
C SER A 34 -2.22 -7.83 12.51
N TYR A 35 -2.87 -6.66 12.50
CA TYR A 35 -4.33 -6.53 12.42
C TYR A 35 -4.86 -6.53 10.98
N GLU A 36 -4.03 -6.45 9.95
CA GLU A 36 -4.46 -6.64 8.55
C GLU A 36 -5.03 -8.05 8.29
N PHE A 37 -4.72 -9.01 9.15
CA PHE A 37 -5.33 -10.35 9.17
C PHE A 37 -6.45 -10.50 10.21
N GLY A 38 -7.29 -9.49 10.36
CA GLY A 38 -8.57 -9.67 11.05
C GLY A 38 -9.32 -10.81 10.38
N VAL A 39 -9.69 -11.82 11.19
CA VAL A 39 -10.34 -13.07 10.77
C VAL A 39 -11.54 -12.74 9.87
N SER A 40 -11.28 -12.67 8.55
CA SER A 40 -12.29 -12.88 7.52
C SER A 40 -12.95 -14.22 7.85
N LYS A 41 -14.27 -14.35 7.73
CA LYS A 41 -14.93 -15.67 7.71
C LYS A 41 -14.11 -16.53 6.77
N ALA A 42 -13.38 -17.51 7.33
CA ALA A 42 -12.43 -18.31 6.59
C ALA A 42 -13.17 -18.91 5.39
N THR A 43 -12.67 -18.62 4.21
CA THR A 43 -13.06 -19.40 3.03
C THR A 43 -12.69 -20.84 3.31
N ASP A 44 -13.61 -21.78 3.09
CA ASP A 44 -13.29 -23.20 3.25
C ASP A 44 -12.11 -23.54 2.34
N ASN A 45 -10.92 -23.78 2.95
CA ASN A 45 -9.69 -24.23 2.31
C ASN A 45 -9.21 -23.34 1.13
N PRO A 46 -8.61 -22.15 1.37
CA PRO A 46 -7.94 -21.41 0.31
C PRO A 46 -6.72 -22.19 -0.22
N VAL A 47 -6.39 -21.99 -1.49
CA VAL A 47 -5.15 -22.59 -2.04
C VAL A 47 -3.94 -21.97 -1.34
N MET A 48 -3.06 -22.84 -0.82
CA MET A 48 -1.80 -22.46 -0.19
C MET A 48 -0.69 -22.43 -1.23
N VAL A 49 -0.06 -21.28 -1.42
CA VAL A 49 0.95 -21.07 -2.47
C VAL A 49 2.33 -20.87 -1.87
N GLY A 50 3.30 -21.64 -2.37
CA GLY A 50 4.68 -21.65 -1.87
C GLY A 50 5.48 -20.42 -2.26
N LEU A 51 6.42 -20.00 -1.40
CA LEU A 51 7.37 -18.92 -1.69
C LEU A 51 8.43 -19.38 -2.71
N THR A 52 8.65 -18.58 -3.73
CA THR A 52 9.72 -18.72 -4.72
C THR A 52 10.69 -17.56 -4.58
N LEU A 53 11.95 -17.82 -4.23
CA LEU A 53 13.01 -16.79 -4.24
C LEU A 53 13.54 -16.59 -5.66
N ILE A 54 13.79 -15.32 -6.03
CA ILE A 54 14.28 -14.92 -7.35
C ILE A 54 15.81 -15.10 -7.38
N GLN A 55 16.27 -16.24 -7.86
CA GLN A 55 17.69 -16.60 -7.81
C GLN A 55 18.59 -15.64 -8.61
N SER A 56 18.11 -15.15 -9.77
CA SER A 56 18.83 -14.20 -10.61
C SER A 56 18.98 -12.81 -10.00
N ALA A 57 18.20 -12.49 -8.98
CA ALA A 57 18.20 -11.15 -8.35
C ALA A 57 19.52 -10.82 -7.64
N GLY A 58 20.18 -11.82 -7.03
CA GLY A 58 21.44 -11.63 -6.32
C GLY A 58 22.55 -11.05 -7.19
N THR A 59 22.71 -11.55 -8.41
CA THR A 59 23.73 -11.05 -9.36
C THR A 59 23.47 -9.64 -9.86
N LYS A 60 22.24 -9.14 -9.70
CA LYS A 60 21.80 -7.78 -10.06
C LYS A 60 21.83 -6.81 -8.88
N GLY A 61 22.22 -7.29 -7.70
CA GLY A 61 22.11 -6.52 -6.46
C GLY A 61 20.66 -6.18 -6.08
N ALA A 62 19.68 -6.94 -6.58
CA ALA A 62 18.27 -6.81 -6.26
C ALA A 62 17.97 -7.65 -5.02
N VAL A 63 18.13 -7.05 -3.85
CA VAL A 63 18.07 -7.73 -2.56
C VAL A 63 17.16 -6.98 -1.58
N CYS A 64 16.61 -7.69 -0.61
CA CYS A 64 15.85 -7.13 0.51
C CYS A 64 16.75 -6.23 1.39
N LEU A 65 16.16 -5.51 2.36
CA LEU A 65 16.90 -4.58 3.25
C LEU A 65 18.11 -5.22 3.94
N ASP A 66 18.06 -6.52 4.24
CA ASP A 66 19.11 -7.28 4.91
C ASP A 66 20.08 -7.99 3.95
N GLY A 67 19.90 -7.85 2.64
CA GLY A 67 20.70 -8.52 1.61
C GLY A 67 20.19 -9.89 1.18
N THR A 68 19.10 -10.40 1.72
CA THR A 68 18.48 -11.66 1.28
C THR A 68 17.79 -11.51 -0.08
N LEU A 69 17.62 -12.63 -0.81
CA LEU A 69 16.95 -12.62 -2.11
C LEU A 69 15.45 -12.29 -1.97
N PRO A 70 14.88 -11.42 -2.82
CA PRO A 70 13.44 -11.19 -2.86
C PRO A 70 12.70 -12.41 -3.39
N GLY A 71 11.37 -12.44 -3.19
CA GLY A 71 10.56 -13.55 -3.63
C GLY A 71 9.12 -13.18 -3.91
N TYR A 72 8.39 -14.15 -4.45
CA TYR A 72 6.97 -14.06 -4.72
C TYR A 72 6.29 -15.43 -4.52
N HIS A 73 4.97 -15.43 -4.44
CA HIS A 73 4.13 -16.62 -4.53
C HIS A 73 3.44 -16.62 -5.90
N LEU A 74 3.51 -17.73 -6.64
CA LEU A 74 2.90 -17.86 -7.96
C LEU A 74 2.00 -19.09 -8.01
N HIS A 75 0.72 -18.88 -8.28
CA HIS A 75 -0.22 -19.93 -8.67
C HIS A 75 -0.51 -19.83 -10.15
N ARG A 76 -0.26 -20.93 -10.89
CA ARG A 76 -0.41 -20.96 -12.34
C ARG A 76 -1.86 -20.87 -12.78
N GLY A 77 -2.08 -20.12 -13.86
CA GLY A 77 -3.36 -20.06 -14.53
C GLY A 77 -3.69 -21.30 -15.36
N TYR A 78 -4.96 -21.52 -15.61
CA TYR A 78 -5.46 -22.65 -16.37
C TYR A 78 -6.62 -22.29 -17.28
N GLY A 79 -6.96 -23.17 -18.24
CA GLY A 79 -8.05 -22.96 -19.18
C GLY A 79 -7.91 -21.65 -19.94
N SER A 80 -8.97 -20.85 -19.96
CA SER A 80 -8.98 -19.53 -20.63
C SER A 80 -8.04 -18.51 -20.01
N GLY A 81 -7.68 -18.71 -18.72
CA GLY A 81 -6.80 -17.82 -17.96
C GLY A 81 -5.30 -18.14 -18.10
N ALA A 82 -4.90 -19.22 -18.78
CA ALA A 82 -3.50 -19.68 -18.86
C ALA A 82 -2.51 -18.63 -19.39
N ASN A 83 -2.96 -17.70 -20.24
CA ASN A 83 -2.18 -16.58 -20.79
C ASN A 83 -2.60 -15.24 -20.21
N SER A 84 -3.22 -15.23 -19.04
CA SER A 84 -3.62 -14.03 -18.31
C SER A 84 -2.83 -13.93 -17.02
N TRP A 85 -2.38 -12.71 -16.65
CA TRP A 85 -1.46 -12.52 -15.54
C TRP A 85 -1.95 -11.42 -14.60
N LEU A 86 -2.02 -11.72 -13.32
CA LEU A 86 -2.34 -10.78 -12.25
C LEU A 86 -1.17 -10.76 -11.27
N ILE A 87 -0.56 -9.59 -11.12
CA ILE A 87 0.52 -9.34 -10.18
C ILE A 87 -0.04 -8.45 -9.06
N GLN A 88 -0.07 -8.98 -7.84
CA GLN A 88 -0.44 -8.24 -6.64
C GLN A 88 0.83 -7.83 -5.89
N LEU A 89 1.09 -6.54 -5.78
CA LEU A 89 2.19 -5.98 -5.01
C LEU A 89 1.78 -5.92 -3.53
N GLU A 90 2.59 -6.55 -2.67
CA GLU A 90 2.32 -6.56 -1.23
C GLU A 90 2.47 -5.17 -0.63
N GLY A 91 1.60 -4.81 0.32
CA GLY A 91 1.70 -3.62 1.15
C GLY A 91 2.63 -3.79 2.35
N GLY A 92 2.51 -2.88 3.33
CA GLY A 92 3.28 -2.95 4.58
C GLY A 92 4.02 -1.66 4.94
N GLY A 93 3.49 -0.50 4.59
CA GLY A 93 4.03 0.81 4.95
C GLY A 93 5.45 1.06 4.44
N TRP A 94 6.20 1.91 5.13
CA TRP A 94 7.55 2.35 4.72
C TRP A 94 8.47 2.47 5.93
N CYS A 95 9.78 2.54 5.68
CA CYS A 95 10.74 3.00 6.68
C CYS A 95 11.46 4.27 6.20
N ASN A 96 11.51 5.29 7.04
CA ASN A 96 11.88 6.66 6.68
C ASN A 96 13.16 7.19 7.34
N ASN A 97 13.82 6.38 8.14
CA ASN A 97 15.11 6.68 8.76
C ASN A 97 15.86 5.38 9.07
N VAL A 98 17.15 5.49 9.34
CA VAL A 98 18.03 4.32 9.60
C VAL A 98 17.46 3.44 10.71
N ARG A 99 17.00 4.02 11.83
CA ARG A 99 16.47 3.26 12.97
C ARG A 99 15.27 2.40 12.57
N THR A 100 14.28 2.98 11.90
CA THR A 100 13.07 2.26 11.47
C THR A 100 13.38 1.20 10.42
N CYS A 101 14.35 1.45 9.51
CA CYS A 101 14.76 0.47 8.51
C CYS A 101 15.59 -0.68 9.11
N VAL A 102 16.44 -0.42 10.13
CA VAL A 102 17.14 -1.47 10.91
C VAL A 102 16.14 -2.36 11.66
N TYR A 103 15.06 -1.79 12.18
CA TYR A 103 14.00 -2.59 12.77
C TYR A 103 13.29 -3.44 11.70
N ARG A 104 12.87 -2.79 10.58
CA ARG A 104 12.16 -3.42 9.47
C ARG A 104 12.95 -4.57 8.84
N LYS A 105 14.28 -4.49 8.71
CA LYS A 105 15.10 -5.57 8.14
C LYS A 105 15.04 -6.88 8.93
N LYS A 106 14.51 -6.86 10.16
CA LYS A 106 14.29 -8.03 11.02
C LYS A 106 12.85 -8.58 10.95
N THR A 107 12.08 -8.15 9.97
CA THR A 107 10.70 -8.57 9.74
C THR A 107 10.52 -9.12 8.32
N ARG A 108 9.37 -9.73 8.03
CA ARG A 108 9.02 -10.19 6.67
C ARG A 108 9.03 -9.07 5.62
N HIS A 109 8.90 -7.81 6.03
CA HIS A 109 8.94 -6.64 5.15
C HIS A 109 10.36 -6.05 4.96
N GLY A 110 11.39 -6.75 5.40
CA GLY A 110 12.78 -6.36 5.22
C GLY A 110 13.73 -7.53 4.94
N SER A 111 13.24 -8.78 5.07
CA SER A 111 14.03 -9.99 4.86
C SER A 111 13.17 -11.16 4.41
N SER A 112 13.60 -11.88 3.38
CA SER A 112 12.91 -13.11 2.97
C SER A 112 13.09 -14.27 3.96
N THR A 113 14.03 -14.16 4.90
CA THR A 113 14.21 -15.14 5.98
C THR A 113 12.97 -15.24 6.88
N TYR A 114 12.24 -14.12 7.03
CA TYR A 114 11.04 -14.03 7.86
C TYR A 114 9.74 -14.14 7.06
N MET A 115 9.80 -14.26 5.73
CA MET A 115 8.60 -14.46 4.91
C MET A 115 8.02 -15.83 5.15
N GLU A 116 6.70 -15.92 5.16
CA GLU A 116 5.97 -17.19 5.26
C GLU A 116 6.31 -18.08 4.06
N LYS A 117 6.62 -19.35 4.32
CA LYS A 117 6.94 -20.33 3.26
C LYS A 117 5.76 -20.63 2.35
N GLN A 118 4.54 -20.46 2.84
CA GLN A 118 3.30 -20.58 2.09
C GLN A 118 2.30 -19.57 2.62
N ILE A 119 1.49 -19.00 1.73
CA ILE A 119 0.39 -18.08 2.09
C ILE A 119 -0.92 -18.53 1.43
N PRO A 120 -2.07 -18.27 2.05
CA PRO A 120 -3.37 -18.48 1.41
C PRO A 120 -3.58 -17.42 0.32
N PHE A 121 -4.13 -17.81 -0.81
CA PHE A 121 -4.61 -16.90 -1.83
C PHE A 121 -6.11 -16.68 -1.65
N THR A 122 -6.49 -15.45 -1.30
CA THR A 122 -7.86 -15.00 -1.03
C THR A 122 -8.16 -13.72 -1.79
N GLY A 123 -9.40 -13.28 -1.78
CA GLY A 123 -9.82 -12.06 -2.46
C GLY A 123 -9.50 -12.12 -3.95
N ILE A 124 -8.85 -11.10 -4.50
CA ILE A 124 -8.46 -11.02 -5.91
C ILE A 124 -7.49 -12.15 -6.34
N LEU A 125 -6.86 -12.82 -5.39
CA LEU A 125 -5.96 -13.95 -5.63
C LEU A 125 -6.64 -15.33 -5.47
N SER A 126 -7.91 -15.42 -5.05
CA SER A 126 -8.61 -16.70 -4.91
C SER A 126 -8.71 -17.41 -6.26
N ASP A 127 -8.61 -18.76 -6.24
CA ASP A 127 -8.72 -19.65 -7.40
C ASP A 127 -10.13 -20.21 -7.60
N LYS A 128 -11.08 -19.73 -6.83
CA LYS A 128 -12.48 -20.15 -6.88
C LYS A 128 -13.32 -19.09 -7.62
N ALA A 129 -14.11 -19.52 -8.60
CA ALA A 129 -14.94 -18.62 -9.39
C ALA A 129 -16.01 -17.89 -8.55
N GLU A 130 -16.53 -18.55 -7.52
CA GLU A 130 -17.49 -18.00 -6.56
C GLU A 130 -16.88 -16.94 -5.62
N GLU A 131 -15.57 -16.89 -5.49
CA GLU A 131 -14.85 -15.93 -4.67
C GLU A 131 -14.17 -14.82 -5.49
N ASN A 132 -13.86 -15.11 -6.77
CA ASN A 132 -13.09 -14.23 -7.65
C ASN A 132 -13.52 -14.43 -9.12
N PRO A 133 -14.71 -13.97 -9.51
CA PRO A 133 -15.39 -14.40 -10.74
C PRO A 133 -14.60 -14.14 -12.03
N ASP A 134 -13.80 -13.09 -12.06
CA ASP A 134 -13.12 -12.64 -13.28
C ASP A 134 -11.64 -13.04 -13.38
N PHE A 135 -10.97 -13.31 -12.24
CA PHE A 135 -9.52 -13.54 -12.21
C PHE A 135 -9.13 -14.91 -11.62
N PHE A 136 -10.07 -15.75 -11.22
CA PHE A 136 -9.84 -17.01 -10.50
C PHE A 136 -8.89 -17.99 -11.22
N ASN A 137 -8.90 -18.02 -12.53
CA ASN A 137 -8.13 -18.97 -13.34
C ASN A 137 -6.89 -18.36 -14.01
N TRP A 138 -6.51 -17.11 -13.65
CA TRP A 138 -5.31 -16.46 -14.16
C TRP A 138 -4.03 -16.98 -13.49
N ASN A 139 -2.85 -16.69 -14.09
CA ASN A 139 -1.61 -16.74 -13.35
C ASN A 139 -1.66 -15.62 -12.30
N ARG A 140 -1.68 -15.97 -11.02
CA ARG A 140 -1.82 -15.02 -9.91
C ARG A 140 -0.56 -15.02 -9.08
N ILE A 141 0.00 -13.83 -8.89
CA ILE A 141 1.26 -13.62 -8.21
C ILE A 141 1.06 -12.67 -7.05
N LYS A 142 1.59 -12.98 -5.87
CA LYS A 142 1.85 -12.00 -4.82
C LYS A 142 3.36 -11.75 -4.75
N LEU A 143 3.81 -10.57 -5.21
CA LEU A 143 5.19 -10.13 -5.09
C LEU A 143 5.41 -9.60 -3.67
N ARG A 144 6.37 -10.22 -2.97
CA ARG A 144 6.64 -9.89 -1.56
C ARG A 144 7.44 -8.59 -1.45
N TYR A 145 7.08 -7.79 -0.46
CA TYR A 145 7.61 -6.45 -0.24
C TYR A 145 8.71 -6.46 0.82
N CYS A 146 9.95 -6.10 0.47
CA CYS A 146 11.07 -6.14 1.43
C CYS A 146 12.11 -5.02 1.26
N ASP A 147 11.77 -3.93 0.55
CA ASP A 147 12.65 -2.78 0.36
C ASP A 147 12.31 -1.56 1.24
N GLY A 148 11.03 -1.37 1.58
CA GLY A 148 10.60 -0.28 2.46
C GLY A 148 10.31 1.07 1.76
N ALA A 149 10.28 1.12 0.40
CA ALA A 149 9.95 2.31 -0.40
C ALA A 149 9.04 1.99 -1.61
N SER A 150 8.06 1.08 -1.47
CA SER A 150 7.11 0.75 -2.55
C SER A 150 7.80 0.31 -3.85
N PHE A 151 8.83 -0.53 -3.76
CA PHE A 151 9.62 -1.04 -4.88
C PHE A 151 10.34 0.05 -5.69
N SER A 152 10.63 1.23 -5.12
CA SER A 152 11.11 2.39 -5.88
C SER A 152 12.50 2.89 -5.52
N GLY A 153 13.09 2.51 -4.39
CA GLY A 153 14.41 2.98 -3.95
C GLY A 153 15.58 2.29 -4.66
N ASP A 154 16.71 2.99 -4.83
CA ASP A 154 17.98 2.40 -5.24
C ASP A 154 19.17 3.10 -4.58
N SER A 155 19.44 2.80 -3.31
CA SER A 155 20.57 3.29 -2.53
C SER A 155 21.04 2.23 -1.52
N GLU A 156 22.03 2.57 -0.69
CA GLU A 156 22.51 1.72 0.41
C GLU A 156 23.02 2.57 1.58
N ASP A 157 22.94 2.04 2.79
CA ASP A 157 23.65 2.54 3.95
C ASP A 157 24.62 1.45 4.45
N LYS A 158 25.90 1.62 4.12
CA LYS A 158 26.94 0.64 4.47
C LYS A 158 27.18 0.53 5.97
N ALA A 159 27.05 1.65 6.69
CA ALA A 159 27.28 1.67 8.14
C ALA A 159 26.20 0.92 8.91
N ALA A 160 24.95 1.00 8.43
CA ALA A 160 23.80 0.28 9.01
C ALA A 160 23.55 -1.08 8.35
N GLU A 161 24.33 -1.45 7.33
CA GLU A 161 24.14 -2.68 6.54
C GLU A 161 22.71 -2.76 5.98
N LEU A 162 22.21 -1.69 5.36
CA LEU A 162 20.90 -1.60 4.75
C LEU A 162 21.00 -1.50 3.24
N GLN A 163 20.20 -2.32 2.55
CA GLN A 163 20.09 -2.37 1.11
C GLN A 163 18.73 -1.81 0.67
N PHE A 164 18.71 -0.61 0.09
CA PHE A 164 17.50 0.04 -0.42
C PHE A 164 17.40 -0.22 -1.92
N ARG A 165 16.94 -1.41 -2.34
CA ARG A 165 17.00 -1.90 -3.73
C ARG A 165 15.63 -2.14 -4.36
N GLY A 166 14.62 -1.38 -3.96
CA GLY A 166 13.23 -1.58 -4.41
C GLY A 166 13.08 -1.58 -5.93
N GLN A 167 13.67 -0.62 -6.63
CA GLN A 167 13.64 -0.55 -8.09
C GLN A 167 14.31 -1.77 -8.74
N ARG A 168 15.42 -2.25 -8.18
CA ARG A 168 16.09 -3.45 -8.71
C ARG A 168 15.26 -4.70 -8.46
N ILE A 169 14.59 -4.80 -7.29
CA ILE A 169 13.69 -5.91 -6.97
C ILE A 169 12.54 -5.95 -7.97
N TRP A 170 11.92 -4.80 -8.26
CA TRP A 170 10.87 -4.68 -9.28
C TRP A 170 11.34 -5.21 -10.63
N LEU A 171 12.46 -4.71 -11.14
CA LEU A 171 13.02 -5.11 -12.44
C LEU A 171 13.37 -6.61 -12.48
N ALA A 172 14.01 -7.13 -11.44
CA ALA A 172 14.37 -8.55 -11.35
C ALA A 172 13.14 -9.47 -11.30
N ALA A 173 12.09 -9.06 -10.57
CA ALA A 173 10.84 -9.80 -10.50
C ALA A 173 10.12 -9.83 -11.86
N MET A 174 10.03 -8.70 -12.54
CA MET A 174 9.41 -8.64 -13.87
C MET A 174 10.15 -9.50 -14.88
N GLU A 175 11.49 -9.44 -14.90
CA GLU A 175 12.30 -10.26 -15.80
C GLU A 175 12.14 -11.77 -15.51
N ASP A 176 12.14 -12.16 -14.24
CA ASP A 176 11.92 -13.56 -13.85
C ASP A 176 10.52 -14.06 -14.26
N LEU A 177 9.48 -13.26 -14.05
CA LEU A 177 8.11 -13.60 -14.48
C LEU A 177 7.97 -13.64 -16.00
N MET A 178 8.65 -12.73 -16.74
CA MET A 178 8.71 -12.79 -18.20
C MET A 178 9.31 -14.11 -18.66
N SER A 179 10.44 -14.56 -18.07
CA SER A 179 11.07 -15.84 -18.39
C SER A 179 10.17 -17.06 -18.10
N LYS A 180 9.23 -16.91 -17.15
CA LYS A 180 8.24 -17.92 -16.78
C LYS A 180 6.97 -17.92 -17.66
N GLY A 181 6.96 -17.15 -18.73
CA GLY A 181 5.90 -17.14 -19.73
C GLY A 181 5.02 -15.90 -19.74
N MET A 182 5.25 -14.92 -18.85
CA MET A 182 4.49 -13.68 -18.84
C MET A 182 4.69 -12.86 -20.14
N HIS A 183 5.81 -13.04 -20.86
CA HIS A 183 6.04 -12.42 -22.17
C HIS A 183 4.99 -12.82 -23.22
N ASN A 184 4.31 -13.95 -23.07
CA ASN A 184 3.23 -14.43 -23.95
C ASN A 184 1.82 -13.98 -23.50
N ALA A 185 1.75 -13.07 -22.52
CA ALA A 185 0.47 -12.66 -21.96
C ALA A 185 -0.42 -12.00 -23.02
N LYS A 186 -1.67 -12.44 -23.09
CA LYS A 186 -2.73 -11.76 -23.85
C LYS A 186 -3.31 -10.59 -23.08
N GLN A 187 -3.29 -10.69 -21.76
CA GLN A 187 -3.77 -9.67 -20.84
C GLN A 187 -3.03 -9.74 -19.50
N ALA A 188 -2.80 -8.58 -18.89
CA ALA A 188 -2.11 -8.44 -17.63
C ALA A 188 -2.72 -7.34 -16.77
N LEU A 189 -2.83 -7.59 -15.47
CA LEU A 189 -3.28 -6.63 -14.46
C LEU A 189 -2.17 -6.49 -13.42
N LEU A 190 -1.64 -5.28 -13.26
CA LEU A 190 -0.80 -4.93 -12.11
C LEU A 190 -1.70 -4.38 -11.01
N SER A 191 -1.68 -5.01 -9.87
CA SER A 191 -2.47 -4.62 -8.71
C SER A 191 -1.57 -4.47 -7.48
N GLY A 192 -2.07 -3.84 -6.44
CA GLY A 192 -1.39 -3.78 -5.16
C GLY A 192 -2.25 -3.10 -4.11
N CYS A 193 -1.95 -3.36 -2.85
CA CYS A 193 -2.62 -2.72 -1.74
C CYS A 193 -1.66 -1.86 -0.91
N SER A 194 -2.15 -0.74 -0.35
CA SER A 194 -1.40 0.11 0.58
C SER A 194 -0.10 0.64 -0.07
N ALA A 195 1.06 0.41 0.53
CA ALA A 195 2.35 0.69 -0.10
C ALA A 195 2.51 -0.02 -1.45
N GLY A 196 1.92 -1.21 -1.62
CA GLY A 196 1.82 -1.92 -2.89
C GLY A 196 0.84 -1.26 -3.87
N GLY A 197 -0.22 -0.63 -3.39
CA GLY A 197 -1.13 0.19 -4.19
C GLY A 197 -0.45 1.44 -4.73
N LEU A 198 0.37 2.11 -3.92
CA LEU A 198 1.26 3.19 -4.39
C LEU A 198 2.27 2.66 -5.41
N ALA A 199 2.89 1.50 -5.16
CA ALA A 199 3.80 0.86 -6.11
C ALA A 199 3.11 0.56 -7.45
N SER A 200 1.87 0.08 -7.44
CA SER A 200 1.08 -0.15 -8.66
C SER A 200 0.89 1.15 -9.47
N ILE A 201 0.71 2.30 -8.81
CA ILE A 201 0.64 3.62 -9.45
C ILE A 201 2.00 3.99 -10.05
N LEU A 202 3.08 3.88 -9.28
CA LEU A 202 4.43 4.28 -9.69
C LEU A 202 4.93 3.48 -10.90
N HIS A 203 4.67 2.17 -10.92
CA HIS A 203 5.16 1.25 -11.94
C HIS A 203 4.15 0.96 -13.07
N CYS A 204 2.98 1.60 -13.09
CA CYS A 204 1.90 1.27 -14.03
C CYS A 204 2.32 1.40 -15.50
N ASP A 205 2.88 2.54 -15.89
CA ASP A 205 3.34 2.76 -17.27
C ASP A 205 4.59 1.93 -17.60
N GLU A 206 5.47 1.71 -16.61
CA GLU A 206 6.64 0.83 -16.76
C GLU A 206 6.18 -0.62 -17.01
N PHE A 207 5.21 -1.11 -16.25
CA PHE A 207 4.62 -2.43 -16.45
C PHE A 207 3.99 -2.58 -17.85
N ARG A 208 3.24 -1.58 -18.30
CA ARG A 208 2.67 -1.55 -19.67
C ARG A 208 3.73 -1.68 -20.74
N ASN A 209 4.89 -1.02 -20.55
CA ASN A 209 5.97 -1.02 -21.51
C ASN A 209 6.71 -2.36 -21.66
N LEU A 210 6.49 -3.31 -20.74
CA LEU A 210 7.04 -4.66 -20.83
C LEU A 210 6.36 -5.53 -21.88
N PHE A 211 5.19 -5.12 -22.39
CA PHE A 211 4.36 -5.92 -23.29
C PHE A 211 4.18 -5.26 -24.67
N PRO A 212 3.94 -6.04 -25.71
CA PRO A 212 3.57 -5.50 -27.02
C PRO A 212 2.21 -4.79 -26.95
N SER A 213 1.92 -3.94 -27.93
CA SER A 213 0.65 -3.18 -28.00
C SER A 213 -0.60 -4.07 -28.06
N THR A 214 -0.46 -5.30 -28.52
CA THR A 214 -1.53 -6.30 -28.61
C THR A 214 -1.94 -6.89 -27.26
N THR A 215 -1.11 -6.77 -26.23
CA THR A 215 -1.43 -7.21 -24.87
C THR A 215 -2.30 -6.18 -24.18
N LYS A 216 -3.43 -6.59 -23.62
CA LYS A 216 -4.28 -5.75 -22.77
C LYS A 216 -3.64 -5.61 -21.40
N VAL A 217 -3.18 -4.41 -21.05
CA VAL A 217 -2.56 -4.11 -19.76
C VAL A 217 -3.33 -2.99 -19.08
N LYS A 218 -3.68 -3.20 -17.81
CA LYS A 218 -4.29 -2.20 -16.92
C LYS A 218 -3.68 -2.31 -15.52
N CYS A 219 -3.90 -1.29 -14.69
CA CYS A 219 -3.42 -1.25 -13.31
C CYS A 219 -4.56 -1.02 -12.33
N LEU A 220 -4.43 -1.55 -11.11
CA LEU A 220 -5.38 -1.37 -9.99
C LEU A 220 -4.60 -0.95 -8.75
N SER A 221 -4.98 0.16 -8.15
CA SER A 221 -4.47 0.60 -6.86
C SER A 221 -5.56 0.51 -5.81
N ASP A 222 -5.35 -0.37 -4.83
CA ASP A 222 -6.22 -0.51 -3.66
C ASP A 222 -5.58 0.18 -2.47
N ALA A 223 -6.31 1.09 -1.82
CA ALA A 223 -5.85 1.86 -0.67
C ALA A 223 -4.45 2.50 -0.87
N GLY A 224 -4.09 2.79 -2.12
CA GLY A 224 -2.81 3.36 -2.50
C GLY A 224 -2.85 4.87 -2.75
N LEU A 225 -4.01 5.51 -2.69
CA LEU A 225 -4.18 6.94 -2.91
C LEU A 225 -3.91 7.74 -1.62
N PHE A 226 -2.66 7.73 -1.17
CA PHE A 226 -2.24 8.51 -0.02
C PHE A 226 -2.19 10.00 -0.34
N LEU A 227 -2.76 10.82 0.55
CA LEU A 227 -2.86 12.27 0.35
C LEU A 227 -1.91 13.04 1.26
N ASP A 228 -1.32 14.09 0.72
CA ASP A 228 -0.58 15.08 1.49
C ASP A 228 -1.55 16.03 2.20
N VAL A 229 -1.97 15.64 3.38
CA VAL A 229 -2.96 16.36 4.19
C VAL A 229 -2.35 16.86 5.49
N VAL A 230 -3.01 17.86 6.08
CA VAL A 230 -2.68 18.38 7.40
C VAL A 230 -3.28 17.44 8.46
N ASP A 231 -2.47 17.09 9.47
CA ASP A 231 -2.91 16.29 10.61
C ASP A 231 -3.65 17.13 11.67
N VAL A 232 -4.15 16.49 12.71
CA VAL A 232 -4.97 17.11 13.76
C VAL A 232 -4.21 18.14 14.61
N SER A 233 -2.87 18.17 14.53
CA SER A 233 -2.03 19.19 15.20
C SER A 233 -1.70 20.38 14.29
N GLY A 234 -2.05 20.33 13.00
CA GLY A 234 -1.65 21.30 11.99
C GLY A 234 -0.33 20.95 11.28
N GLY A 235 0.29 19.82 11.61
CA GLY A 235 1.48 19.31 10.95
C GLY A 235 1.17 18.54 9.65
N ARG A 236 2.22 17.94 9.06
CA ARG A 236 2.12 17.10 7.84
C ARG A 236 2.87 15.79 8.04
N THR A 237 2.35 14.96 8.92
CA THR A 237 3.00 13.72 9.37
C THR A 237 3.41 12.82 8.21
N LEU A 238 2.53 12.55 7.25
CA LEU A 238 2.83 11.69 6.11
C LEU A 238 3.87 12.33 5.16
N ARG A 239 3.81 13.65 4.94
CA ARG A 239 4.83 14.34 4.14
C ARG A 239 6.22 14.22 4.78
N ASN A 240 6.31 14.37 6.10
CA ASN A 240 7.58 14.22 6.82
C ASN A 240 8.11 12.79 6.72
N MET A 241 7.22 11.79 6.82
CA MET A 241 7.58 10.38 6.60
C MET A 241 8.09 10.16 5.16
N TYR A 242 7.36 10.61 4.14
CA TYR A 242 7.73 10.46 2.73
C TYR A 242 9.02 11.20 2.38
N HIS A 243 9.26 12.36 2.99
CA HIS A 243 10.55 13.06 2.83
C HIS A 243 11.73 12.20 3.27
N GLY A 244 11.59 11.53 4.42
CA GLY A 244 12.59 10.58 4.91
C GLY A 244 12.76 9.35 3.99
N VAL A 245 11.64 8.77 3.52
CA VAL A 245 11.68 7.62 2.59
C VAL A 245 12.41 8.00 1.30
N VAL A 246 12.01 9.09 0.66
CA VAL A 246 12.56 9.55 -0.63
C VAL A 246 14.05 9.86 -0.50
N GLY A 247 14.46 10.60 0.51
CA GLY A 247 15.84 11.00 0.71
C GLY A 247 16.76 9.86 1.11
N LEU A 248 16.33 8.99 2.06
CA LEU A 248 17.15 7.88 2.55
C LEU A 248 17.33 6.79 1.48
N GLN A 249 16.26 6.45 0.78
CA GLN A 249 16.23 5.28 -0.09
C GLN A 249 16.53 5.60 -1.56
N GLY A 250 16.84 6.87 -1.91
CA GLY A 250 17.17 7.25 -3.28
C GLY A 250 15.99 7.13 -4.27
N VAL A 251 14.77 7.35 -3.79
CA VAL A 251 13.55 7.17 -4.60
C VAL A 251 13.44 8.18 -5.74
N GLN A 252 14.02 9.38 -5.58
CA GLN A 252 13.96 10.46 -6.57
C GLN A 252 14.40 10.02 -7.98
N ASP A 253 15.31 9.05 -8.08
CA ASP A 253 15.88 8.62 -9.37
C ASP A 253 14.91 7.72 -10.17
N SER A 254 13.94 7.10 -9.50
CA SER A 254 12.89 6.25 -10.10
C SER A 254 11.56 6.97 -10.32
N LEU A 255 11.37 8.18 -9.75
CA LEU A 255 10.13 8.93 -9.91
C LEU A 255 9.93 9.48 -11.34
N PRO A 256 8.68 9.56 -11.83
CA PRO A 256 8.39 10.07 -13.17
C PRO A 256 8.89 11.51 -13.36
N ARG A 257 9.73 11.73 -14.37
CA ARG A 257 10.29 13.06 -14.70
C ARG A 257 9.24 14.11 -15.01
N ILE A 258 8.09 13.70 -15.54
CA ILE A 258 6.95 14.61 -15.76
C ILE A 258 6.47 15.28 -14.47
N CYS A 259 6.70 14.66 -13.32
CA CYS A 259 6.43 15.25 -12.02
C CYS A 259 7.65 15.99 -11.46
N THR A 260 8.82 15.33 -11.41
CA THR A 260 10.03 15.88 -10.76
C THR A 260 10.63 17.10 -11.48
N ASN A 261 10.26 17.34 -12.72
CA ASN A 261 10.61 18.59 -13.43
C ASN A 261 9.84 19.81 -12.90
N HIS A 262 8.76 19.63 -12.15
CA HIS A 262 7.87 20.71 -11.69
C HIS A 262 7.68 20.74 -10.17
N LEU A 263 7.82 19.61 -9.50
CA LEU A 263 7.62 19.46 -8.06
C LEU A 263 8.84 18.79 -7.41
N ASP A 264 9.02 19.01 -6.11
CA ASP A 264 10.03 18.31 -5.34
C ASP A 264 9.77 16.79 -5.32
N PRO A 265 10.81 15.94 -5.17
CA PRO A 265 10.65 14.49 -5.20
C PRO A 265 9.68 13.94 -4.14
N THR A 266 9.63 14.54 -2.94
CA THR A 266 8.66 14.14 -1.91
C THR A 266 7.23 14.35 -2.39
N SER A 267 6.94 15.49 -3.02
CA SER A 267 5.63 15.74 -3.64
C SER A 267 5.30 14.74 -4.75
N CYS A 268 6.30 14.30 -5.52
CA CYS A 268 6.13 13.31 -6.58
C CYS A 268 6.00 11.87 -6.05
N PHE A 269 6.22 11.61 -4.79
CA PHE A 269 5.92 10.33 -4.16
C PHE A 269 4.46 10.24 -3.69
N PHE A 270 3.74 11.37 -3.63
CA PHE A 270 2.30 11.40 -3.38
C PHE A 270 1.52 11.12 -4.67
N PRO A 271 0.69 10.07 -4.72
CA PRO A 271 -0.03 9.64 -5.92
C PRO A 271 -0.97 10.70 -6.48
N GLN A 272 -1.49 11.60 -5.65
CA GLN A 272 -2.33 12.72 -6.09
C GLN A 272 -1.66 13.59 -7.17
N ASN A 273 -0.32 13.64 -7.19
CA ASN A 273 0.47 14.42 -8.15
C ASN A 273 0.92 13.58 -9.37
N LEU A 274 0.61 12.29 -9.39
CA LEU A 274 1.03 11.34 -10.43
C LEU A 274 -0.12 10.85 -11.31
N ILE A 275 -1.27 10.52 -10.69
CA ILE A 275 -2.38 9.81 -11.34
C ILE A 275 -2.92 10.51 -12.58
N GLY A 276 -2.82 11.84 -12.65
CA GLY A 276 -3.23 12.61 -13.83
C GLY A 276 -2.33 12.42 -15.07
N ASN A 277 -1.12 11.90 -14.87
CA ASN A 277 -0.11 11.73 -15.94
C ASN A 277 0.11 10.29 -16.36
N ILE A 278 -0.52 9.32 -15.70
CA ILE A 278 -0.45 7.89 -16.05
C ILE A 278 -1.25 7.67 -17.33
N ARG A 279 -0.61 7.02 -18.31
CA ARG A 279 -1.19 6.78 -19.64
C ARG A 279 -1.93 5.45 -19.71
N THR A 280 -1.47 4.47 -18.96
CA THR A 280 -2.09 3.14 -18.85
C THR A 280 -3.39 3.25 -18.07
N PRO A 281 -4.49 2.60 -18.50
CA PRO A 281 -5.72 2.61 -17.75
C PRO A 281 -5.52 2.15 -16.31
N LEU A 282 -5.92 3.00 -15.36
CA LEU A 282 -5.76 2.78 -13.92
C LEU A 282 -7.11 2.78 -13.22
N PHE A 283 -7.33 1.81 -12.34
CA PHE A 283 -8.46 1.79 -11.42
C PHE A 283 -8.00 2.20 -10.02
N ILE A 284 -8.66 3.17 -9.42
CA ILE A 284 -8.45 3.55 -8.02
C ILE A 284 -9.61 3.00 -7.19
N LEU A 285 -9.29 2.06 -6.32
CA LEU A 285 -10.14 1.55 -5.26
C LEU A 285 -9.63 2.12 -3.94
N ASN A 286 -10.44 2.91 -3.25
CA ASN A 286 -10.04 3.50 -1.98
C ASN A 286 -11.24 3.72 -1.07
N ALA A 287 -11.06 3.50 0.22
CA ALA A 287 -12.00 4.00 1.21
C ALA A 287 -11.83 5.52 1.36
N ALA A 288 -12.94 6.28 1.33
CA ALA A 288 -12.91 7.73 1.55
C ALA A 288 -12.47 8.11 2.96
N TYR A 289 -12.53 7.14 3.88
CA TYR A 289 -12.06 7.23 5.25
C TYR A 289 -11.04 6.13 5.51
N ASP A 290 -9.96 6.14 4.70
CA ASP A 290 -8.89 5.13 4.81
C ASP A 290 -8.38 5.03 6.25
N SER A 291 -8.57 3.87 6.86
CA SER A 291 -8.32 3.66 8.28
C SER A 291 -6.83 3.77 8.62
N TRP A 292 -5.94 3.33 7.71
CA TRP A 292 -4.50 3.48 7.91
C TRP A 292 -4.08 4.95 7.85
N GLN A 293 -4.54 5.70 6.83
CA GLN A 293 -4.18 7.11 6.73
C GLN A 293 -4.76 7.94 7.88
N ILE A 294 -5.97 7.62 8.37
CA ILE A 294 -6.53 8.26 9.57
C ILE A 294 -5.63 8.02 10.78
N GLN A 295 -5.21 6.79 11.04
CA GLN A 295 -4.43 6.45 12.22
C GLN A 295 -2.97 6.94 12.15
N SER A 296 -2.34 6.81 10.98
CA SER A 296 -0.91 7.02 10.81
C SER A 296 -0.52 8.40 10.29
N SER A 297 -1.47 9.12 9.67
CA SER A 297 -1.21 10.39 9.00
C SER A 297 -2.06 11.53 9.55
N ILE A 298 -3.37 11.31 9.78
CA ILE A 298 -4.32 12.36 10.15
C ILE A 298 -4.34 12.56 11.67
N ALA A 299 -4.48 11.48 12.43
CA ALA A 299 -4.54 11.51 13.89
C ALA A 299 -3.53 10.55 14.54
N PRO A 300 -2.23 10.59 14.17
CA PRO A 300 -1.24 9.74 14.80
C PRO A 300 -1.07 10.14 16.28
N PRO A 301 -0.60 9.23 17.16
CA PRO A 301 -0.39 9.53 18.58
C PRO A 301 0.44 10.77 18.85
N LEU A 302 1.45 11.03 18.03
CA LEU A 302 2.31 12.21 18.17
C LEU A 302 1.61 13.54 17.87
N ALA A 303 0.62 13.52 16.97
CA ALA A 303 -0.19 14.70 16.66
C ALA A 303 -1.39 14.87 17.64
N ASP A 304 -1.62 13.87 18.49
CA ASP A 304 -2.72 13.84 19.49
C ASP A 304 -2.19 13.48 20.88
N PRO A 305 -1.29 14.30 21.48
CA PRO A 305 -0.64 13.97 22.76
C PRO A 305 -1.62 13.90 23.96
N HIS A 306 -2.80 14.43 23.81
CA HIS A 306 -3.85 14.38 24.83
C HIS A 306 -4.88 13.26 24.61
N GLY A 307 -4.74 12.48 23.52
CA GLY A 307 -5.60 11.34 23.23
C GLY A 307 -7.04 11.69 22.81
N PHE A 308 -7.31 12.92 22.37
CA PHE A 308 -8.67 13.32 21.95
C PHE A 308 -9.17 12.52 20.74
N TRP A 309 -8.28 12.03 19.89
CA TRP A 309 -8.60 11.22 18.73
C TRP A 309 -8.45 9.72 18.97
N HIS A 310 -7.93 9.29 20.12
CA HIS A 310 -7.61 7.90 20.41
C HIS A 310 -8.78 6.96 20.07
N ASP A 311 -9.93 7.17 20.65
CA ASP A 311 -11.09 6.30 20.46
C ASP A 311 -11.67 6.38 19.04
N CYS A 312 -11.73 7.59 18.46
CA CYS A 312 -12.26 7.81 17.10
C CYS A 312 -11.38 7.15 16.02
N ARG A 313 -10.05 7.25 16.09
CA ARG A 313 -9.15 6.66 15.11
C ARG A 313 -9.17 5.13 15.14
N LEU A 314 -9.43 4.53 16.31
CA LEU A 314 -9.51 3.08 16.46
C LEU A 314 -10.91 2.53 16.14
N ASN A 315 -11.94 3.30 16.42
CA ASN A 315 -13.33 2.92 16.16
C ASN A 315 -14.15 4.16 15.76
N HIS A 316 -14.43 4.29 14.47
CA HIS A 316 -15.16 5.42 13.90
C HIS A 316 -16.53 5.66 14.54
N ALA A 317 -17.18 4.62 15.08
CA ALA A 317 -18.47 4.76 15.78
C ALA A 317 -18.35 5.58 17.09
N LYS A 318 -17.13 5.76 17.59
CA LYS A 318 -16.83 6.59 18.77
C LYS A 318 -16.45 8.02 18.41
N CYS A 319 -16.41 8.38 17.13
CA CYS A 319 -16.09 9.72 16.71
C CYS A 319 -17.18 10.72 17.08
N SER A 320 -16.79 11.84 17.66
CA SER A 320 -17.70 12.97 17.89
C SER A 320 -18.12 13.63 16.57
N PRO A 321 -19.22 14.42 16.55
CA PRO A 321 -19.63 15.16 15.35
C PRO A 321 -18.57 16.12 14.82
N VAL A 322 -17.69 16.65 15.67
CA VAL A 322 -16.58 17.54 15.26
C VAL A 322 -15.50 16.73 14.53
N GLN A 323 -15.15 15.56 15.06
CA GLN A 323 -14.18 14.65 14.42
C GLN A 323 -14.69 14.14 13.07
N ILE A 324 -15.96 13.75 12.99
CA ILE A 324 -16.57 13.35 11.70
C ILE A 324 -16.50 14.50 10.69
N ARG A 325 -16.79 15.76 11.08
CA ARG A 325 -16.64 16.90 10.15
C ARG A 325 -15.21 17.09 9.67
N PHE A 326 -14.21 16.87 10.52
CA PHE A 326 -12.81 16.92 10.13
C PHE A 326 -12.49 15.82 9.08
N LEU A 327 -12.93 14.59 9.33
CA LEU A 327 -12.77 13.46 8.40
C LEU A 327 -13.55 13.66 7.09
N GLN A 328 -14.68 14.37 7.09
CA GLN A 328 -15.35 14.82 5.87
C GLN A 328 -14.47 15.77 5.06
N GLY A 329 -13.68 16.62 5.73
CA GLY A 329 -12.67 17.46 5.09
C GLY A 329 -11.62 16.64 4.35
N PHE A 330 -11.13 15.56 4.97
CA PHE A 330 -10.21 14.61 4.33
C PHE A 330 -10.82 13.92 3.10
N ARG A 331 -12.05 13.38 3.24
CA ARG A 331 -12.80 12.83 2.10
C ARG A 331 -12.90 13.83 0.95
N ASN A 332 -13.23 15.08 1.23
CA ASN A 332 -13.38 16.13 0.20
C ASN A 332 -12.04 16.43 -0.50
N GLN A 333 -10.92 16.40 0.23
CA GLN A 333 -9.57 16.51 -0.36
C GLN A 333 -9.27 15.33 -1.31
N MET A 334 -9.63 14.09 -0.92
CA MET A 334 -9.52 12.91 -1.79
C MET A 334 -10.32 13.09 -3.08
N LEU A 335 -11.59 13.49 -2.98
CA LEU A 335 -12.44 13.70 -4.15
C LEU A 335 -11.92 14.81 -5.07
N ASN A 336 -11.36 15.86 -4.51
CA ASN A 336 -10.72 16.91 -5.30
C ASN A 336 -9.46 16.41 -6.02
N ALA A 337 -8.64 15.59 -5.36
CA ALA A 337 -7.43 15.03 -5.95
C ALA A 337 -7.70 14.13 -7.15
N ILE A 338 -8.81 13.38 -7.14
CA ILE A 338 -9.18 12.47 -8.24
C ILE A 338 -10.07 13.13 -9.32
N LYS A 339 -10.46 14.39 -9.18
CA LYS A 339 -11.41 15.03 -10.10
C LYS A 339 -10.96 15.00 -11.56
N GLY A 340 -9.71 15.37 -11.83
CA GLY A 340 -9.14 15.30 -13.19
C GLY A 340 -8.98 13.88 -13.70
N PHE A 341 -8.53 12.96 -12.85
CA PHE A 341 -8.39 11.53 -13.14
C PHE A 341 -9.74 10.88 -13.54
N ALA A 342 -10.82 11.26 -12.86
CA ALA A 342 -12.16 10.74 -13.12
C ALA A 342 -12.73 11.11 -14.51
N MET A 343 -12.19 12.16 -15.17
CA MET A 343 -12.65 12.59 -16.50
C MET A 343 -12.22 11.64 -17.61
N SER A 344 -11.15 10.86 -17.43
CA SER A 344 -10.71 9.88 -18.42
C SER A 344 -11.69 8.69 -18.48
N LYS A 345 -12.18 8.36 -19.66
CA LYS A 345 -13.06 7.20 -19.87
C LYS A 345 -12.37 5.85 -19.63
N GLN A 346 -11.03 5.81 -19.75
CA GLN A 346 -10.25 4.58 -19.56
C GLN A 346 -10.02 4.23 -18.08
N ASN A 347 -10.06 5.23 -17.20
CA ASN A 347 -9.80 5.05 -15.78
C ASN A 347 -11.06 4.53 -15.06
N GLY A 348 -10.84 3.80 -13.97
CA GLY A 348 -11.90 3.31 -13.09
C GLY A 348 -11.84 3.95 -11.70
N LEU A 349 -12.96 4.04 -11.03
CA LEU A 349 -13.08 4.53 -9.66
C LEU A 349 -14.10 3.73 -8.87
N PHE A 350 -13.71 3.35 -7.65
CA PHE A 350 -14.60 2.83 -6.62
C PHE A 350 -14.17 3.43 -5.28
N ILE A 351 -14.88 4.48 -4.84
CA ILE A 351 -14.60 5.20 -3.59
C ILE A 351 -15.78 5.02 -2.66
N ASN A 352 -15.70 4.06 -1.74
CA ASN A 352 -16.73 3.84 -0.75
C ASN A 352 -16.54 4.73 0.50
N SER A 353 -17.57 4.85 1.33
CA SER A 353 -17.52 5.62 2.60
C SER A 353 -17.23 4.77 3.82
N CYS A 354 -16.50 3.67 3.62
CA CYS A 354 -16.09 2.76 4.68
C CYS A 354 -14.83 3.27 5.41
N PHE A 355 -14.70 2.88 6.68
CA PHE A 355 -13.44 2.94 7.42
C PHE A 355 -12.72 1.63 7.20
N ALA A 356 -12.01 1.53 6.09
CA ALA A 356 -11.37 0.31 5.62
C ALA A 356 -10.00 0.61 5.03
N HIS A 357 -9.20 -0.42 4.88
CA HIS A 357 -7.91 -0.41 4.20
C HIS A 357 -7.70 -1.78 3.55
N CYS A 358 -7.15 -1.86 2.32
CA CYS A 358 -6.89 -3.13 1.62
C CYS A 358 -8.13 -4.00 1.40
N GLN A 359 -8.96 -3.63 0.45
CA GLN A 359 -10.23 -4.31 0.20
C GLN A 359 -10.15 -5.42 -0.85
N THR A 360 -9.08 -5.47 -1.68
CA THR A 360 -8.88 -6.52 -2.69
C THR A 360 -8.38 -7.84 -2.13
N GLU A 361 -7.68 -7.82 -0.99
CA GLU A 361 -7.03 -9.01 -0.42
C GLU A 361 -7.94 -9.82 0.51
N ARG A 362 -8.99 -9.19 1.01
CA ARG A 362 -9.96 -9.79 1.94
C ARG A 362 -11.19 -10.28 1.18
N GLN A 363 -11.59 -11.52 1.44
CA GLN A 363 -12.74 -12.12 0.77
C GLN A 363 -14.06 -11.41 1.10
N ASP A 364 -14.25 -11.03 2.36
CA ASP A 364 -15.44 -10.33 2.85
C ASP A 364 -15.64 -8.94 2.24
N THR A 365 -14.59 -8.30 1.75
CA THR A 365 -14.68 -7.00 1.07
C THR A 365 -14.60 -7.14 -0.46
N TRP A 366 -13.83 -8.11 -0.97
CA TRP A 366 -13.66 -8.30 -2.40
C TRP A 366 -14.92 -8.84 -3.06
N PHE A 367 -15.37 -10.02 -2.64
CA PHE A 367 -16.57 -10.67 -3.20
C PHE A 367 -17.14 -11.71 -2.22
N ALA A 368 -18.17 -11.35 -1.52
CA ALA A 368 -19.00 -12.18 -0.66
C ALA A 368 -20.44 -11.64 -0.69
N ASP A 369 -21.40 -12.39 -0.18
CA ASP A 369 -22.83 -12.02 -0.19
C ASP A 369 -23.09 -10.68 0.52
N ASP A 370 -22.27 -10.35 1.50
CA ASP A 370 -22.37 -9.14 2.32
C ASP A 370 -21.26 -8.10 2.02
N SER A 371 -20.49 -8.26 0.93
CA SER A 371 -19.43 -7.30 0.55
C SER A 371 -19.96 -5.88 0.35
N PRO A 372 -19.12 -4.84 0.54
CA PRO A 372 -19.48 -3.47 0.22
C PRO A 372 -19.97 -3.30 -1.23
N VAL A 373 -21.09 -2.61 -1.39
CA VAL A 373 -21.77 -2.45 -2.69
C VAL A 373 -21.98 -0.97 -3.01
N LEU A 374 -21.47 -0.52 -4.17
CA LEU A 374 -21.83 0.78 -4.73
C LEU A 374 -22.57 0.63 -6.06
N ARG A 375 -23.69 1.34 -6.21
CA ARG A 375 -24.52 1.26 -7.43
C ARG A 375 -24.86 -0.18 -7.81
N ASN A 376 -25.19 -1.00 -6.82
CA ASN A 376 -25.52 -2.43 -6.94
C ASN A 376 -24.37 -3.31 -7.46
N LYS A 377 -23.12 -2.89 -7.33
CA LYS A 377 -21.95 -3.68 -7.71
C LYS A 377 -21.01 -3.86 -6.54
N PRO A 378 -20.65 -5.10 -6.15
CA PRO A 378 -19.52 -5.35 -5.26
C PRO A 378 -18.19 -5.02 -5.97
N ILE A 379 -17.12 -4.91 -5.20
CA ILE A 379 -15.81 -4.47 -5.68
C ILE A 379 -15.30 -5.36 -6.83
N ALA A 380 -15.38 -6.68 -6.69
CA ALA A 380 -14.90 -7.62 -7.72
C ALA A 380 -15.60 -7.41 -9.07
N ILE A 381 -16.91 -7.25 -9.05
CA ILE A 381 -17.70 -7.01 -10.27
C ILE A 381 -17.36 -5.63 -10.87
N ALA A 382 -17.21 -4.60 -10.05
CA ALA A 382 -16.84 -3.27 -10.50
C ALA A 382 -15.46 -3.25 -11.18
N VAL A 383 -14.46 -3.90 -10.58
CA VAL A 383 -13.11 -4.04 -11.15
C VAL A 383 -13.13 -4.89 -12.42
N GLY A 384 -13.83 -6.02 -12.42
CA GLY A 384 -13.98 -6.88 -13.59
C GLY A 384 -14.66 -6.17 -14.76
N ASP A 385 -15.77 -5.47 -14.51
CA ASP A 385 -16.50 -4.71 -15.54
C ASP A 385 -15.62 -3.65 -16.20
N TRP A 386 -14.83 -2.93 -15.39
CA TRP A 386 -13.85 -1.98 -15.91
C TRP A 386 -12.71 -2.68 -16.66
N TYR A 387 -12.15 -3.77 -16.12
CA TYR A 387 -11.00 -4.44 -16.73
C TYR A 387 -11.37 -5.00 -18.10
N PHE A 388 -12.53 -5.65 -18.21
CA PHE A 388 -13.03 -6.27 -19.45
C PHE A 388 -13.81 -5.31 -20.37
N ASP A 389 -13.85 -4.01 -20.03
CA ASP A 389 -14.57 -2.98 -20.80
C ASP A 389 -16.06 -3.27 -20.94
N ARG A 390 -16.68 -3.95 -19.95
CA ARG A 390 -18.11 -4.25 -19.91
C ARG A 390 -18.96 -3.03 -19.57
N SER A 391 -18.42 -2.15 -18.72
CA SER A 391 -19.04 -0.86 -18.38
C SER A 391 -18.02 0.17 -17.90
N ASP A 392 -18.38 1.45 -18.02
CA ASP A 392 -17.63 2.55 -17.36
C ASP A 392 -17.93 2.54 -15.86
N VAL A 393 -16.90 2.46 -15.03
CA VAL A 393 -17.03 2.37 -13.58
C VAL A 393 -16.46 3.63 -12.92
N LYS A 394 -17.36 4.51 -12.45
CA LYS A 394 -17.07 5.73 -11.71
C LYS A 394 -17.98 5.79 -10.47
N ALA A 395 -17.76 4.88 -9.54
CA ALA A 395 -18.56 4.77 -8.33
C ALA A 395 -17.92 5.59 -7.18
N ILE A 396 -18.61 6.61 -6.74
CA ILE A 396 -18.25 7.43 -5.57
C ILE A 396 -19.46 7.44 -4.65
N ASP A 397 -19.24 7.10 -3.40
CA ASP A 397 -20.26 7.00 -2.39
C ASP A 397 -20.62 8.35 -1.78
N CYS A 398 -21.77 8.42 -1.13
CA CYS A 398 -22.19 9.53 -0.28
C CYS A 398 -21.31 9.60 1.01
N PRO A 399 -21.33 10.71 1.75
CA PRO A 399 -20.56 10.82 2.98
C PRO A 399 -21.05 9.85 4.08
N TYR A 400 -20.09 9.34 4.88
CA TYR A 400 -20.44 8.57 6.09
C TYR A 400 -21.47 9.33 6.97
N PRO A 401 -22.47 8.65 7.50
CA PRO A 401 -22.68 7.19 7.60
C PRO A 401 -23.72 6.63 6.61
N CYS A 402 -23.72 7.05 5.36
CA CYS A 402 -24.79 6.71 4.42
C CYS A 402 -24.78 5.24 3.97
N ASP A 403 -23.59 4.65 3.73
CA ASP A 403 -23.43 3.26 3.28
C ASP A 403 -23.57 2.28 4.45
N LYS A 404 -24.52 1.36 4.32
CA LYS A 404 -24.80 0.31 5.31
C LYS A 404 -24.12 -1.02 4.99
N THR A 405 -23.48 -1.12 3.84
CA THR A 405 -22.78 -2.34 3.40
C THR A 405 -21.31 -2.36 3.81
N CYS A 406 -20.80 -1.31 4.44
CA CYS A 406 -19.41 -1.20 4.84
C CYS A 406 -19.00 -2.23 5.89
N HIS A 407 -17.87 -2.90 5.63
CA HIS A 407 -17.11 -3.67 6.62
C HIS A 407 -16.09 -2.76 7.29
N ASN A 408 -16.55 -1.96 8.24
CA ASN A 408 -15.71 -1.00 8.94
C ASN A 408 -14.72 -1.69 9.87
N LEU A 409 -13.45 -1.35 9.78
CA LEU A 409 -12.40 -1.86 10.67
C LEU A 409 -12.53 -1.21 12.07
N VAL A 410 -12.37 -2.03 13.10
CA VAL A 410 -12.31 -1.61 14.49
C VAL A 410 -11.04 -2.19 15.10
N PHE A 411 -10.18 -1.30 15.60
CA PHE A 411 -8.92 -1.65 16.23
C PHE A 411 -9.07 -1.64 17.75
N LYS A 412 -8.20 -2.39 18.45
CA LYS A 412 -8.23 -2.52 19.91
C LYS A 412 -7.02 -1.88 20.56
#